data_46734113b729bc508218e297d8b360d6
#
_entry.id   46734113b729bc508218e297d8b360d6
#
_cell.length_a   1.000
_cell.length_b   1.000
_cell.length_c   1.000
_cell.angle_alpha   90.00
_cell.angle_beta   90.00
_cell.angle_gamma   90.00
#
_symmetry.space_group_name_H-M   'P 1'
#
loop_
_entity.id
_entity.type
_entity.pdbx_description
1 polymer ?
#
loop_
_entity_poly.entity_id
_entity_poly.type
_entity_poly.pdbx_seq_one_letter_code
_entity_poly.pdbx_strand_id
1 'polypeptide(L)'
;MKIIEPSVELWKQENDIAHAVRCARVCYKRESGNDEATYKRLIESKHYSVFRHASYYYIIPNYKFYPQIIDSFINVVDNGLKLVGIDIKYDNRNIYIVVNGQFLLEHPSFISAIRRYQVDEDTFKNKEISFNMLRYTFKVVTQISTSRELNRVSPNNIAEQSTRYVYEDGTLCCPHWININMISMNSINQIQAVYNKDGSYNKAAEYYLIKCQDKFDAYKYLINHFNVHRQDARGLLPIDTATVCAYTYSIDEWRAIIDLRYYGTTGKPHENAKIIAGMIKNELEQLGYDFAKENI
;
A
#
# COMPACT_ATOMS: atom_id res chain seq x y z
N MET A 1 7.54 -2.21 25.38
CA MET A 1 6.77 -2.18 24.12
C MET A 1 6.44 -0.75 23.75
N LYS A 2 6.48 -0.39 22.47
CA LYS A 2 5.97 0.90 21.96
C LYS A 2 4.58 0.69 21.38
N ILE A 3 3.65 1.62 21.62
CA ILE A 3 2.30 1.57 21.05
C ILE A 3 2.15 2.79 20.15
N ILE A 4 1.61 2.61 18.94
CA ILE A 4 1.42 3.67 17.95
C ILE A 4 0.00 3.61 17.38
N GLU A 5 -0.50 4.75 16.91
CA GLU A 5 -1.73 4.81 16.12
C GLU A 5 -1.47 4.37 14.67
N PRO A 6 -2.48 3.81 13.98
CA PRO A 6 -2.42 3.60 12.55
C PRO A 6 -2.33 4.93 11.81
N SER A 7 -1.68 4.95 10.65
CA SER A 7 -1.55 6.17 9.84
C SER A 7 -1.48 5.88 8.36
N VAL A 8 -1.86 6.88 7.57
CA VAL A 8 -1.80 6.88 6.10
C VAL A 8 -1.07 8.14 5.66
N GLU A 9 -0.19 8.01 4.67
CA GLU A 9 0.57 9.11 4.07
C GLU A 9 0.56 8.94 2.56
N LEU A 10 0.09 9.95 1.81
CA LEU A 10 0.16 9.97 0.36
C LEU A 10 1.61 10.20 -0.09
N TRP A 11 2.15 9.28 -0.88
CA TRP A 11 3.48 9.39 -1.47
C TRP A 11 3.40 9.80 -2.93
N LYS A 12 3.75 11.05 -3.23
CA LYS A 12 3.84 11.53 -4.61
C LYS A 12 5.05 10.92 -5.32
N GLN A 13 4.86 10.61 -6.61
CA GLN A 13 5.92 10.18 -7.49
C GLN A 13 6.56 11.40 -8.14
N GLU A 14 7.65 11.91 -7.58
CA GLU A 14 8.44 13.00 -8.17
C GLU A 14 9.44 12.47 -9.21
N ASN A 15 10.01 11.29 -8.94
CA ASN A 15 10.91 10.56 -9.82
C ASN A 15 10.57 9.07 -9.75
N ASP A 16 10.46 8.42 -10.88
CA ASP A 16 10.02 7.02 -11.02
C ASP A 16 10.98 6.04 -10.35
N ILE A 17 12.30 6.19 -10.55
CA ILE A 17 13.32 5.34 -9.94
C ILE A 17 13.32 5.51 -8.42
N ALA A 18 13.42 6.77 -7.96
CA ALA A 18 13.43 7.07 -6.52
C ALA A 18 12.15 6.57 -5.84
N HIS A 19 10.99 6.73 -6.50
CA HIS A 19 9.70 6.29 -5.97
C HIS A 19 9.63 4.76 -5.83
N ALA A 20 9.98 4.00 -6.88
CA ALA A 20 10.01 2.54 -6.84
C ALA A 20 11.00 2.03 -5.77
N VAL A 21 12.19 2.64 -5.67
CA VAL A 21 13.19 2.28 -4.66
C VAL A 21 12.72 2.63 -3.25
N ARG A 22 12.04 3.77 -3.05
CA ARG A 22 11.42 4.14 -1.78
C ARG A 22 10.42 3.07 -1.33
N CYS A 23 9.55 2.61 -2.23
CA CYS A 23 8.61 1.52 -1.94
C CYS A 23 9.34 0.20 -1.62
N ALA A 24 10.37 -0.17 -2.39
CA ALA A 24 11.16 -1.37 -2.14
C ALA A 24 11.84 -1.37 -0.76
N ARG A 25 12.29 -0.21 -0.28
CA ARG A 25 12.93 -0.05 1.03
C ARG A 25 12.00 -0.34 2.20
N VAL A 26 10.69 -0.22 2.03
CA VAL A 26 9.70 -0.59 3.05
C VAL A 26 9.92 -2.02 3.52
N CYS A 27 10.20 -2.94 2.60
CA CYS A 27 10.41 -4.35 2.94
C CYS A 27 11.58 -4.60 3.91
N TYR A 28 12.53 -3.67 3.97
CA TYR A 28 13.76 -3.79 4.79
C TYR A 28 13.83 -2.76 5.92
N LYS A 29 12.80 -1.94 6.12
CA LYS A 29 12.75 -0.83 7.09
C LYS A 29 13.95 0.11 6.93
N ARG A 30 14.27 0.50 5.68
CA ARG A 30 15.37 1.40 5.35
C ARG A 30 14.82 2.73 4.86
N GLU A 31 15.29 3.84 5.41
CA GLU A 31 14.82 5.18 5.06
C GLU A 31 15.65 5.85 3.96
N SER A 32 16.93 5.49 3.83
CA SER A 32 17.85 6.14 2.91
C SER A 32 18.83 5.17 2.25
N GLY A 33 19.54 5.65 1.24
CA GLY A 33 20.58 4.92 0.51
C GLY A 33 20.71 5.45 -0.92
N ASN A 34 21.66 4.89 -1.69
CA ASN A 34 21.84 5.23 -3.09
C ASN A 34 20.72 4.57 -3.93
N ASP A 35 19.85 5.40 -4.53
CA ASP A 35 18.69 4.94 -5.31
C ASP A 35 19.12 4.24 -6.60
N GLU A 36 20.06 4.79 -7.33
CA GLU A 36 20.55 4.21 -8.59
C GLU A 36 21.19 2.84 -8.38
N ALA A 37 22.05 2.71 -7.36
CA ALA A 37 22.68 1.44 -7.04
C ALA A 37 21.64 0.40 -6.59
N THR A 38 20.61 0.81 -5.84
CA THR A 38 19.51 -0.07 -5.43
C THR A 38 18.67 -0.48 -6.63
N TYR A 39 18.32 0.46 -7.50
CA TYR A 39 17.57 0.20 -8.74
C TYR A 39 18.31 -0.81 -9.61
N LYS A 40 19.60 -0.56 -9.90
CA LYS A 40 20.43 -1.45 -10.71
C LYS A 40 20.45 -2.88 -10.15
N ARG A 41 20.64 -3.04 -8.85
CA ARG A 41 20.62 -4.35 -8.18
C ARG A 41 19.27 -5.04 -8.32
N LEU A 42 18.15 -4.31 -8.20
CA LEU A 42 16.80 -4.86 -8.34
C LEU A 42 16.55 -5.34 -9.78
N ILE A 43 17.02 -4.62 -10.79
CA ILE A 43 16.99 -5.04 -12.19
C ILE A 43 17.83 -6.31 -12.41
N GLU A 44 19.09 -6.33 -11.97
CA GLU A 44 20.01 -7.45 -12.11
C GLU A 44 19.48 -8.72 -11.42
N SER A 45 18.84 -8.57 -10.26
CA SER A 45 18.20 -9.69 -9.54
C SER A 45 16.81 -10.06 -10.05
N LYS A 46 16.30 -9.39 -11.07
CA LYS A 46 14.96 -9.58 -11.65
C LYS A 46 13.81 -9.43 -10.65
N HIS A 47 14.00 -8.60 -9.62
CA HIS A 47 12.95 -8.24 -8.66
C HIS A 47 12.01 -7.18 -9.22
N TYR A 48 11.36 -7.47 -10.35
CA TYR A 48 10.55 -6.49 -11.11
C TYR A 48 9.26 -6.09 -10.39
N SER A 49 8.76 -6.89 -9.45
CA SER A 49 7.52 -6.60 -8.73
C SER A 49 7.54 -5.26 -7.97
N VAL A 50 8.70 -4.78 -7.53
CA VAL A 50 8.82 -3.48 -6.85
C VAL A 50 8.61 -2.31 -7.79
N PHE A 51 8.82 -2.48 -9.10
CA PHE A 51 8.58 -1.44 -10.10
C PHE A 51 7.11 -1.25 -10.43
N ARG A 52 6.20 -2.09 -9.90
CA ARG A 52 4.75 -1.86 -9.95
C ARG A 52 4.32 -0.56 -9.28
N HIS A 53 5.16 -0.01 -8.41
CA HIS A 53 4.88 1.24 -7.71
C HIS A 53 5.16 2.48 -8.58
N ALA A 54 6.00 2.41 -9.61
CA ALA A 54 6.19 3.50 -10.56
C ALA A 54 5.08 3.50 -11.62
N SER A 55 4.58 4.69 -11.96
CA SER A 55 3.49 4.91 -12.92
C SER A 55 3.97 5.77 -14.08
N TYR A 56 3.55 5.43 -15.29
CA TYR A 56 3.90 6.13 -16.51
C TYR A 56 2.65 6.37 -17.34
N TYR A 57 2.52 7.58 -17.89
CA TYR A 57 1.32 8.10 -18.52
C TYR A 57 1.57 8.42 -19.98
N TYR A 58 0.64 8.06 -20.87
CA TYR A 58 0.74 8.28 -22.29
C TYR A 58 -0.58 8.77 -22.84
N ILE A 59 -0.53 9.78 -23.76
CA ILE A 59 -1.68 10.25 -24.52
C ILE A 59 -1.34 10.12 -26.00
N ILE A 60 -2.07 9.28 -26.73
CA ILE A 60 -1.89 9.10 -28.17
C ILE A 60 -3.02 9.83 -28.88
N PRO A 61 -2.76 10.99 -29.51
CA PRO A 61 -3.77 11.75 -30.25
C PRO A 61 -4.16 11.02 -31.52
N ASN A 62 -5.39 11.24 -31.99
CA ASN A 62 -5.91 10.68 -33.24
C ASN A 62 -5.74 9.16 -33.33
N TYR A 63 -6.35 8.44 -32.43
CA TYR A 63 -6.24 6.98 -32.28
C TYR A 63 -6.36 6.18 -33.58
N LYS A 64 -6.96 6.74 -34.66
CA LYS A 64 -7.00 6.11 -35.99
C LYS A 64 -5.63 5.87 -36.62
N PHE A 65 -4.57 6.53 -36.13
CA PHE A 65 -3.19 6.45 -36.63
C PHE A 65 -2.21 5.93 -35.57
N TYR A 66 -2.72 5.28 -34.50
CA TYR A 66 -1.85 4.73 -33.47
C TYR A 66 -1.08 3.48 -33.91
N PRO A 67 0.01 3.11 -33.23
CA PRO A 67 0.75 1.89 -33.53
C PRO A 67 -0.11 0.64 -33.40
N GLN A 68 -0.12 -0.23 -34.43
CA GLN A 68 -0.94 -1.45 -34.48
C GLN A 68 -0.73 -2.39 -33.29
N ILE A 69 0.44 -2.32 -32.63
CA ILE A 69 0.70 -3.12 -31.41
C ILE A 69 -0.31 -2.84 -30.29
N ILE A 70 -0.99 -1.68 -30.32
CA ILE A 70 -2.01 -1.31 -29.32
C ILE A 70 -3.33 -2.06 -29.56
N ASP A 71 -3.61 -2.45 -30.82
CA ASP A 71 -4.87 -3.14 -31.15
C ASP A 71 -5.08 -4.42 -30.34
N SER A 72 -4.03 -5.19 -30.13
CA SER A 72 -4.11 -6.42 -29.35
C SER A 72 -4.50 -6.15 -27.88
N PHE A 73 -4.04 -5.05 -27.31
CA PHE A 73 -4.37 -4.65 -25.92
C PHE A 73 -5.77 -4.03 -25.85
N ILE A 74 -6.16 -3.21 -26.81
CA ILE A 74 -7.52 -2.66 -26.89
C ILE A 74 -8.54 -3.80 -27.02
N ASN A 75 -8.30 -4.77 -27.89
CA ASN A 75 -9.18 -5.92 -28.06
C ASN A 75 -9.36 -6.71 -26.75
N VAL A 76 -8.31 -6.84 -25.91
CA VAL A 76 -8.41 -7.50 -24.62
C VAL A 76 -9.30 -6.70 -23.67
N VAL A 77 -9.13 -5.38 -23.63
CA VAL A 77 -9.92 -4.47 -22.78
C VAL A 77 -11.38 -4.43 -23.24
N ASP A 78 -11.64 -4.33 -24.53
CA ASP A 78 -12.99 -4.31 -25.11
C ASP A 78 -13.77 -5.62 -24.86
N ASN A 79 -13.05 -6.73 -24.70
CA ASN A 79 -13.63 -8.01 -24.27
C ASN A 79 -13.79 -8.13 -22.74
N GLY A 80 -13.62 -7.03 -21.99
CA GLY A 80 -13.80 -6.97 -20.54
C GLY A 80 -12.71 -7.66 -19.72
N LEU A 81 -11.57 -7.99 -20.32
CA LEU A 81 -10.44 -8.58 -19.63
C LEU A 81 -9.52 -7.48 -19.05
N LYS A 82 -9.15 -7.63 -17.78
CA LYS A 82 -8.16 -6.76 -17.15
C LYS A 82 -6.74 -7.19 -17.52
N LEU A 83 -5.96 -6.22 -17.99
CA LEU A 83 -4.53 -6.40 -18.21
C LEU A 83 -3.76 -6.11 -16.90
N VAL A 84 -2.71 -6.87 -16.65
CA VAL A 84 -1.87 -6.65 -15.48
C VAL A 84 -0.80 -5.60 -15.80
N GLY A 85 -0.77 -4.52 -15.04
CA GLY A 85 0.27 -3.49 -15.13
C GLY A 85 0.06 -2.44 -16.21
N ILE A 86 -1.05 -2.51 -16.94
CA ILE A 86 -1.47 -1.51 -17.93
C ILE A 86 -2.97 -1.27 -17.83
N ASP A 87 -3.36 -0.01 -17.96
CA ASP A 87 -4.76 0.42 -18.14
C ASP A 87 -4.88 1.26 -19.42
N ILE A 88 -5.93 1.02 -20.21
CA ILE A 88 -6.18 1.69 -21.47
C ILE A 88 -7.63 2.13 -21.51
N LYS A 89 -7.84 3.44 -21.72
CA LYS A 89 -9.16 4.03 -22.03
C LYS A 89 -9.02 4.93 -23.25
N TYR A 90 -10.12 5.19 -23.94
CA TYR A 90 -10.09 6.06 -25.10
C TYR A 90 -11.38 6.86 -25.26
N ASP A 91 -11.25 7.99 -25.92
CA ASP A 91 -12.37 8.81 -26.39
C ASP A 91 -12.30 9.01 -27.92
N ASN A 92 -13.12 9.87 -28.47
CA ASN A 92 -13.20 10.13 -29.91
C ASN A 92 -11.91 10.73 -30.50
N ARG A 93 -10.94 11.16 -29.67
CA ARG A 93 -9.73 11.89 -30.11
C ARG A 93 -8.45 11.23 -29.65
N ASN A 94 -8.44 10.59 -28.49
CA ASN A 94 -7.23 10.13 -27.84
C ASN A 94 -7.38 8.71 -27.27
N ILE A 95 -6.24 8.02 -27.18
CA ILE A 95 -6.07 6.83 -26.35
C ILE A 95 -5.21 7.25 -25.15
N TYR A 96 -5.68 6.96 -23.96
CA TYR A 96 -5.01 7.20 -22.69
C TYR A 96 -4.47 5.87 -22.17
N ILE A 97 -3.19 5.83 -21.84
CA ILE A 97 -2.53 4.61 -21.37
C ILE A 97 -1.79 4.93 -20.07
N VAL A 98 -2.01 4.10 -19.07
CA VAL A 98 -1.23 4.09 -17.83
C VAL A 98 -0.55 2.75 -17.72
N VAL A 99 0.75 2.74 -17.50
CA VAL A 99 1.51 1.50 -17.25
C VAL A 99 2.33 1.61 -15.96
N ASN A 100 2.58 0.47 -15.32
CA ASN A 100 3.54 0.43 -14.23
C ASN A 100 4.95 0.05 -14.73
N GLY A 101 5.96 0.29 -13.89
CA GLY A 101 7.35 0.05 -14.26
C GLY A 101 7.68 -1.43 -14.53
N GLN A 102 6.96 -2.39 -13.93
CA GLN A 102 7.16 -3.80 -14.26
C GLN A 102 6.72 -4.08 -15.70
N PHE A 103 5.55 -3.56 -16.11
CA PHE A 103 5.07 -3.71 -17.49
C PHE A 103 6.06 -3.14 -18.50
N LEU A 104 6.68 -1.99 -18.20
CA LEU A 104 7.73 -1.41 -19.05
C LEU A 104 8.89 -2.36 -19.28
N LEU A 105 9.35 -3.03 -18.22
CA LEU A 105 10.49 -3.95 -18.27
C LEU A 105 10.16 -5.25 -19.01
N GLU A 106 8.93 -5.71 -18.92
CA GLU A 106 8.47 -6.97 -19.52
C GLU A 106 8.02 -6.80 -20.98
N HIS A 107 7.65 -5.57 -21.40
CA HIS A 107 7.13 -5.27 -22.74
C HIS A 107 7.90 -4.17 -23.49
N PRO A 108 9.23 -4.30 -23.71
CA PRO A 108 10.05 -3.24 -24.28
C PRO A 108 9.62 -2.83 -25.70
N SER A 109 9.12 -3.77 -26.52
CA SER A 109 8.65 -3.47 -27.88
C SER A 109 7.41 -2.58 -27.89
N PHE A 110 6.46 -2.84 -26.98
CA PHE A 110 5.28 -2.01 -26.79
C PHE A 110 5.68 -0.59 -26.39
N ILE A 111 6.54 -0.46 -25.39
CA ILE A 111 7.02 0.85 -24.92
C ILE A 111 7.77 1.61 -25.97
N SER A 112 8.63 0.95 -26.74
CA SER A 112 9.33 1.58 -27.88
C SER A 112 8.36 2.22 -28.86
N ALA A 113 7.23 1.58 -29.14
CA ALA A 113 6.21 2.08 -30.06
C ALA A 113 5.47 3.32 -29.53
N ILE A 114 5.26 3.43 -28.21
CA ILE A 114 4.46 4.53 -27.62
C ILE A 114 5.29 5.59 -26.89
N ARG A 115 6.59 5.40 -26.70
CA ARG A 115 7.46 6.26 -25.88
C ARG A 115 7.34 7.75 -26.21
N ARG A 116 7.19 8.11 -27.49
CA ARG A 116 7.06 9.52 -27.95
C ARG A 116 5.78 10.20 -27.46
N TYR A 117 4.80 9.44 -26.94
CA TYR A 117 3.53 9.94 -26.45
C TYR A 117 3.47 10.02 -24.91
N GLN A 118 4.61 9.78 -24.26
CA GLN A 118 4.70 9.92 -22.81
C GLN A 118 4.47 11.37 -22.40
N VAL A 119 3.68 11.56 -21.36
CA VAL A 119 3.39 12.86 -20.75
C VAL A 119 3.61 12.77 -19.23
N ASP A 120 3.74 13.92 -18.58
CA ASP A 120 3.72 14.00 -17.13
C ASP A 120 2.29 13.83 -16.58
N GLU A 121 2.20 13.61 -15.28
CA GLU A 121 0.93 13.41 -14.58
C GLU A 121 0.02 14.64 -14.69
N ASP A 122 0.59 15.86 -14.62
CA ASP A 122 -0.17 17.10 -14.71
C ASP A 122 -0.85 17.28 -16.06
N THR A 123 -0.15 16.92 -17.15
CA THR A 123 -0.71 16.88 -18.49
C THR A 123 -1.77 15.79 -18.64
N PHE A 124 -1.50 14.60 -18.07
CA PHE A 124 -2.39 13.46 -18.20
C PHE A 124 -3.73 13.69 -17.49
N LYS A 125 -3.74 14.26 -16.31
CA LYS A 125 -4.96 14.47 -15.48
C LYS A 125 -5.96 15.48 -16.03
N ASN A 126 -5.63 16.22 -17.10
CA ASN A 126 -6.45 17.34 -17.61
C ASN A 126 -7.78 16.93 -18.26
N LYS A 127 -8.10 15.64 -18.35
CA LYS A 127 -9.38 15.11 -18.84
C LYS A 127 -10.00 14.21 -17.79
N GLU A 128 -11.32 14.21 -17.69
CA GLU A 128 -12.05 13.38 -16.74
C GLU A 128 -11.70 11.89 -16.89
N ILE A 129 -11.64 11.39 -18.15
CA ILE A 129 -11.29 10.00 -18.41
C ILE A 129 -9.90 9.64 -17.90
N SER A 130 -8.89 10.48 -18.13
CA SER A 130 -7.52 10.24 -17.70
C SER A 130 -7.32 10.53 -16.21
N PHE A 131 -8.05 11.49 -15.63
CA PHE A 131 -8.06 11.76 -14.21
C PHE A 131 -8.47 10.53 -13.40
N ASN A 132 -9.49 9.79 -13.87
CA ASN A 132 -9.94 8.54 -13.26
C ASN A 132 -9.03 7.32 -13.54
N MET A 133 -7.93 7.50 -14.27
CA MET A 133 -6.90 6.46 -14.50
C MET A 133 -5.65 6.67 -13.65
N LEU A 134 -5.55 7.79 -12.92
CA LEU A 134 -4.36 8.07 -12.10
C LEU A 134 -4.15 6.99 -11.04
N ARG A 135 -2.88 6.79 -10.69
CA ARG A 135 -2.47 5.83 -9.68
C ARG A 135 -1.83 6.55 -8.50
N TYR A 136 -2.22 6.18 -7.31
CA TYR A 136 -1.74 6.79 -6.07
C TYR A 136 -1.06 5.77 -5.17
N THR A 137 0.05 6.19 -4.59
CA THR A 137 0.79 5.40 -3.61
C THR A 137 0.52 5.92 -2.21
N PHE A 138 0.09 5.03 -1.32
CA PHE A 138 -0.03 5.32 0.09
C PHE A 138 0.95 4.48 0.90
N LYS A 139 1.71 5.14 1.77
CA LYS A 139 2.34 4.48 2.90
C LYS A 139 1.29 4.31 3.99
N VAL A 140 1.14 3.09 4.44
CA VAL A 140 0.18 2.72 5.49
C VAL A 140 0.95 2.09 6.65
N VAL A 141 0.78 2.63 7.85
CA VAL A 141 1.23 2.01 9.09
C VAL A 141 0.01 1.41 9.76
N THR A 142 0.03 0.11 9.99
CA THR A 142 -1.12 -0.62 10.54
C THR A 142 -0.68 -1.92 11.21
N GLN A 143 -1.63 -2.73 11.67
CA GLN A 143 -1.37 -4.08 12.18
C GLN A 143 -1.10 -5.06 11.04
N ILE A 144 -0.28 -6.09 11.28
CA ILE A 144 -0.12 -7.22 10.34
C ILE A 144 -1.47 -7.88 10.04
N SER A 145 -2.37 -7.98 11.02
CA SER A 145 -3.74 -8.49 10.82
C SER A 145 -4.52 -7.67 9.79
N THR A 146 -4.44 -6.34 9.89
CA THR A 146 -5.15 -5.39 9.02
C THR A 146 -4.55 -5.34 7.62
N SER A 147 -3.19 -5.38 7.49
CA SER A 147 -2.54 -5.43 6.18
C SER A 147 -3.04 -6.62 5.34
N ARG A 148 -3.23 -7.80 5.97
CA ARG A 148 -3.76 -8.99 5.29
C ARG A 148 -5.17 -8.80 4.73
N GLU A 149 -5.99 -7.96 5.33
CA GLU A 149 -7.31 -7.63 4.79
C GLU A 149 -7.22 -6.68 3.60
N LEU A 150 -6.31 -5.70 3.64
CA LEU A 150 -6.05 -4.79 2.52
C LEU A 150 -5.39 -5.51 1.34
N ASN A 151 -4.54 -6.51 1.62
CA ASN A 151 -3.80 -7.30 0.62
C ASN A 151 -4.68 -8.24 -0.22
N ARG A 152 -5.99 -8.29 0.02
CA ARG A 152 -6.93 -9.15 -0.73
C ARG A 152 -7.38 -8.57 -2.06
N VAL A 153 -6.93 -7.38 -2.40
CA VAL A 153 -7.20 -6.76 -3.71
C VAL A 153 -6.17 -7.25 -4.72
N SER A 154 -6.62 -7.64 -5.92
CA SER A 154 -5.78 -8.13 -7.01
C SER A 154 -5.86 -7.15 -8.21
N PRO A 155 -4.72 -6.88 -8.88
CA PRO A 155 -3.37 -7.38 -8.65
C PRO A 155 -2.72 -6.71 -7.42
N ASN A 156 -1.85 -7.46 -6.73
CA ASN A 156 -1.16 -6.97 -5.54
C ASN A 156 0.00 -6.03 -5.91
N ASN A 157 -0.21 -4.72 -5.78
CA ASN A 157 0.85 -3.72 -5.92
C ASN A 157 1.27 -3.25 -4.53
N ILE A 158 1.95 -4.14 -3.80
CA ILE A 158 2.24 -4.00 -2.37
C ILE A 158 3.72 -4.22 -2.12
N ALA A 159 4.32 -3.34 -1.31
CA ALA A 159 5.57 -3.59 -0.62
C ALA A 159 5.30 -3.49 0.89
N GLU A 160 5.50 -4.57 1.62
CA GLU A 160 5.25 -4.65 3.06
C GLU A 160 6.54 -4.96 3.81
N GLN A 161 6.69 -4.39 5.02
CA GLN A 161 7.80 -4.66 5.92
C GLN A 161 7.90 -6.17 6.19
N SER A 162 9.08 -6.72 5.93
CA SER A 162 9.28 -8.16 6.03
C SER A 162 9.70 -8.58 7.43
N THR A 163 8.88 -9.33 8.13
CA THR A 163 9.23 -9.96 9.41
C THR A 163 10.33 -11.03 9.30
N ARG A 164 10.77 -11.38 8.06
CA ARG A 164 11.92 -12.27 7.84
C ARG A 164 13.25 -11.53 7.95
N TYR A 165 13.30 -10.29 7.46
CA TYR A 165 14.52 -9.51 7.34
C TYR A 165 14.63 -8.40 8.39
N VAL A 166 13.50 -7.89 8.88
CA VAL A 166 13.47 -6.85 9.89
C VAL A 166 13.41 -7.47 11.29
N TYR A 167 14.23 -6.94 12.20
CA TYR A 167 14.12 -7.24 13.62
C TYR A 167 12.97 -6.40 14.20
N GLU A 168 11.99 -7.06 14.79
CA GLU A 168 10.84 -6.37 15.38
C GLU A 168 11.20 -5.87 16.79
N ASP A 169 11.14 -4.53 16.93
CA ASP A 169 11.56 -3.84 18.14
C ASP A 169 10.55 -3.89 19.30
N GLY A 170 9.36 -4.44 19.04
CA GLY A 170 8.25 -4.48 19.98
C GLY A 170 7.31 -3.29 19.83
N THR A 171 7.11 -2.82 18.61
CA THR A 171 6.08 -1.81 18.30
C THR A 171 4.75 -2.49 17.97
N LEU A 172 3.70 -2.14 18.71
CA LEU A 172 2.32 -2.56 18.52
C LEU A 172 1.53 -1.42 17.85
N CYS A 173 0.77 -1.71 16.80
CA CYS A 173 -0.22 -0.76 16.29
C CYS A 173 -1.51 -0.92 17.10
N CYS A 174 -1.98 0.15 17.74
CA CYS A 174 -3.09 0.13 18.67
C CYS A 174 -4.38 -0.37 17.98
N PRO A 175 -5.04 -1.42 18.47
CA PRO A 175 -6.30 -1.86 17.90
C PRO A 175 -7.43 -0.88 18.25
N HIS A 176 -8.42 -0.75 17.37
CA HIS A 176 -9.52 0.23 17.46
C HIS A 176 -10.29 0.28 18.78
N TRP A 177 -10.33 -0.84 19.50
CA TRP A 177 -11.07 -0.96 20.76
C TRP A 177 -10.27 -0.50 21.99
N ILE A 178 -9.02 -0.09 21.82
CA ILE A 178 -8.16 0.49 22.86
C ILE A 178 -7.91 1.97 22.51
N ASN A 179 -8.09 2.85 23.49
CA ASN A 179 -7.74 4.25 23.35
C ASN A 179 -6.30 4.46 23.84
N ILE A 180 -5.38 4.77 22.92
CA ILE A 180 -3.96 4.95 23.22
C ILE A 180 -3.71 6.03 24.30
N ASN A 181 -4.50 7.08 24.31
CA ASN A 181 -4.38 8.19 25.27
C ASN A 181 -4.81 7.81 26.71
N MET A 182 -5.42 6.64 26.87
CA MET A 182 -5.90 6.12 28.13
C MET A 182 -5.03 4.97 28.68
N ILE A 183 -3.82 4.81 28.09
CA ILE A 183 -2.85 3.81 28.54
C ILE A 183 -1.85 4.48 29.49
N SER A 184 -1.77 3.98 30.73
CA SER A 184 -0.74 4.37 31.68
C SER A 184 0.44 3.42 31.60
N MET A 185 1.65 3.96 31.46
CA MET A 185 2.91 3.22 31.42
C MET A 185 3.88 3.78 32.44
N ASN A 186 4.75 2.93 32.96
CA ASN A 186 5.88 3.36 33.80
C ASN A 186 7.06 3.88 32.96
N SER A 187 8.11 4.33 33.61
CA SER A 187 9.32 4.91 32.99
C SER A 187 10.09 3.94 32.07
N ILE A 188 9.83 2.65 32.16
CA ILE A 188 10.43 1.59 31.31
C ILE A 188 9.42 1.02 30.29
N ASN A 189 8.37 1.77 30.00
CA ASN A 189 7.33 1.42 29.04
C ASN A 189 6.58 0.08 29.32
N GLN A 190 6.40 -0.26 30.58
CA GLN A 190 5.52 -1.36 31.00
C GLN A 190 4.11 -0.81 31.27
N ILE A 191 3.11 -1.55 30.87
CA ILE A 191 1.69 -1.24 31.09
C ILE A 191 1.39 -1.30 32.58
N GLN A 192 0.80 -0.22 33.11
CA GLN A 192 0.34 -0.15 34.51
C GLN A 192 -1.17 -0.23 34.62
N ALA A 193 -1.88 0.47 33.73
CA ALA A 193 -3.34 0.48 33.71
C ALA A 193 -3.84 0.94 32.34
N VAL A 194 -5.05 0.53 31.98
CA VAL A 194 -5.77 1.02 30.81
C VAL A 194 -7.17 1.44 31.22
N TYR A 195 -7.64 2.57 30.71
CA TYR A 195 -8.97 3.10 31.03
C TYR A 195 -9.81 3.25 29.76
N ASN A 196 -11.11 3.22 29.91
CA ASN A 196 -12.07 3.59 28.89
C ASN A 196 -12.20 5.12 28.80
N LYS A 197 -12.85 5.63 27.75
CA LYS A 197 -13.08 7.07 27.57
C LYS A 197 -13.90 7.70 28.72
N ASP A 198 -14.74 6.93 29.41
CA ASP A 198 -15.51 7.35 30.56
C ASP A 198 -14.72 7.32 31.89
N GLY A 199 -13.43 6.97 31.84
CA GLY A 199 -12.55 6.86 32.99
C GLY A 199 -12.66 5.55 33.77
N SER A 200 -13.53 4.61 33.38
CA SER A 200 -13.61 3.30 33.99
C SER A 200 -12.40 2.44 33.60
N TYR A 201 -11.98 1.55 34.52
CA TYR A 201 -10.83 0.68 34.30
C TYR A 201 -11.13 -0.40 33.26
N ASN A 202 -10.22 -0.54 32.24
CA ASN A 202 -10.35 -1.53 31.17
C ASN A 202 -9.39 -2.71 31.39
N LYS A 203 -9.81 -3.65 32.24
CA LYS A 203 -9.03 -4.85 32.55
C LYS A 203 -8.71 -5.71 31.32
N ALA A 204 -9.63 -5.78 30.35
CA ALA A 204 -9.43 -6.58 29.14
C ALA A 204 -8.31 -6.01 28.27
N ALA A 205 -8.29 -4.68 28.07
CA ALA A 205 -7.25 -4.00 27.30
C ALA A 205 -5.88 -4.09 28.00
N GLU A 206 -5.85 -3.91 29.33
CA GLU A 206 -4.61 -4.09 30.10
C GLU A 206 -4.06 -5.51 29.94
N TYR A 207 -4.89 -6.53 30.16
CA TYR A 207 -4.47 -7.93 30.02
C TYR A 207 -3.95 -8.22 28.60
N TYR A 208 -4.65 -7.73 27.58
CA TYR A 208 -4.25 -7.87 26.18
C TYR A 208 -2.87 -7.25 25.93
N LEU A 209 -2.64 -6.00 26.35
CA LEU A 209 -1.38 -5.30 26.12
C LEU A 209 -0.21 -5.96 26.89
N ILE A 210 -0.45 -6.43 28.12
CA ILE A 210 0.56 -7.19 28.88
C ILE A 210 0.95 -8.46 28.11
N LYS A 211 -0.04 -9.19 27.55
CA LYS A 211 0.24 -10.41 26.77
C LYS A 211 0.96 -10.11 25.46
N CYS A 212 0.70 -8.99 24.82
CA CYS A 212 1.50 -8.55 23.69
C CYS A 212 2.96 -8.25 24.08
N GLN A 213 3.17 -7.57 25.21
CA GLN A 213 4.51 -7.33 25.77
C GLN A 213 5.26 -8.64 26.02
N ASP A 214 4.63 -9.61 26.73
CA ASP A 214 5.20 -10.93 27.01
C ASP A 214 5.66 -11.63 25.70
N LYS A 215 4.89 -11.50 24.62
CA LYS A 215 5.20 -12.10 23.33
C LYS A 215 6.39 -11.42 22.65
N PHE A 216 6.48 -10.10 22.67
CA PHE A 216 7.65 -9.39 22.16
C PHE A 216 8.92 -9.73 22.95
N ASP A 217 8.83 -9.87 24.26
CA ASP A 217 9.96 -10.24 25.11
C ASP A 217 10.40 -11.68 24.83
N ALA A 218 9.46 -12.62 24.65
CA ALA A 218 9.75 -13.99 24.25
C ALA A 218 10.41 -14.06 22.86
N TYR A 219 9.95 -13.27 21.87
CA TYR A 219 10.58 -13.15 20.55
C TYR A 219 12.04 -12.70 20.65
N LYS A 220 12.30 -11.62 21.41
CA LYS A 220 13.64 -11.10 21.64
C LYS A 220 14.53 -12.10 22.37
N TYR A 221 13.96 -12.80 23.33
CA TYR A 221 14.67 -13.82 24.12
C TYR A 221 15.13 -14.99 23.25
N LEU A 222 14.28 -15.51 22.35
CA LEU A 222 14.67 -16.56 21.40
C LEU A 222 15.85 -16.14 20.52
N ILE A 223 15.84 -14.92 20.03
CA ILE A 223 16.91 -14.42 19.17
C ILE A 223 18.21 -14.20 19.96
N ASN A 224 18.11 -13.51 21.09
CA ASN A 224 19.31 -13.04 21.81
C ASN A 224 19.99 -14.12 22.65
N HIS A 225 19.23 -15.10 23.16
CA HIS A 225 19.78 -16.16 24.05
C HIS A 225 19.94 -17.51 23.35
N PHE A 226 19.02 -17.84 22.44
CA PHE A 226 19.08 -19.13 21.75
C PHE A 226 19.57 -19.02 20.29
N ASN A 227 19.92 -17.82 19.80
CA ASN A 227 20.35 -17.56 18.44
C ASN A 227 19.36 -18.07 17.37
N VAL A 228 18.06 -18.14 17.70
CA VAL A 228 17.01 -18.49 16.73
C VAL A 228 16.93 -17.40 15.68
N HIS A 229 16.94 -17.81 14.39
CA HIS A 229 16.85 -16.82 13.32
C HIS A 229 15.50 -16.07 13.37
N ARG A 230 15.51 -14.76 13.12
CA ARG A 230 14.31 -13.90 13.24
C ARG A 230 13.11 -14.39 12.40
N GLN A 231 13.39 -14.96 11.22
CA GLN A 231 12.35 -15.55 10.36
C GLN A 231 11.60 -16.72 11.00
N ASP A 232 12.20 -17.39 11.97
CA ASP A 232 11.61 -18.51 12.69
C ASP A 232 11.00 -18.04 14.02
N ALA A 233 11.68 -17.14 14.74
CA ALA A 233 11.20 -16.52 15.97
C ALA A 233 9.92 -15.69 15.78
N ARG A 234 9.69 -15.13 14.59
CA ARG A 234 8.51 -14.28 14.26
C ARG A 234 7.15 -14.94 14.54
N GLY A 235 7.09 -16.26 14.66
CA GLY A 235 5.88 -16.98 15.07
C GLY A 235 5.35 -16.57 16.46
N LEU A 236 6.19 -15.94 17.30
CA LEU A 236 5.77 -15.39 18.60
C LEU A 236 5.21 -13.96 18.53
N LEU A 237 5.38 -13.25 17.43
CA LEU A 237 4.91 -11.87 17.33
C LEU A 237 3.38 -11.79 17.44
N PRO A 238 2.85 -10.83 18.22
CA PRO A 238 1.43 -10.52 18.20
C PRO A 238 0.98 -10.18 16.77
N ILE A 239 -0.22 -10.57 16.40
CA ILE A 239 -0.77 -10.28 15.07
C ILE A 239 -1.04 -8.78 14.86
N ASP A 240 -1.13 -8.01 15.95
CA ASP A 240 -1.23 -6.54 15.92
C ASP A 240 0.13 -5.85 16.02
N THR A 241 1.24 -6.58 15.79
CA THR A 241 2.55 -5.97 15.55
C THR A 241 2.43 -4.95 14.42
N ALA A 242 3.01 -3.77 14.63
CA ALA A 242 2.98 -2.72 13.62
C ALA A 242 3.77 -3.13 12.38
N THR A 243 3.17 -2.94 11.22
CA THR A 243 3.80 -3.12 9.92
C THR A 243 3.67 -1.87 9.09
N VAL A 244 4.57 -1.69 8.13
CA VAL A 244 4.52 -0.60 7.15
C VAL A 244 4.31 -1.22 5.79
N CYS A 245 3.36 -0.67 5.05
CA CYS A 245 3.06 -1.08 3.68
C CYS A 245 3.12 0.14 2.75
N ALA A 246 3.60 -0.05 1.53
CA ALA A 246 3.35 0.85 0.41
C ALA A 246 2.38 0.16 -0.54
N TYR A 247 1.28 0.83 -0.83
CA TYR A 247 0.25 0.37 -1.78
C TYR A 247 0.17 1.36 -2.93
N THR A 248 0.20 0.87 -4.17
CA THR A 248 0.03 1.72 -5.36
C THR A 248 -1.07 1.15 -6.24
N TYR A 249 -2.18 1.85 -6.31
CA TYR A 249 -3.37 1.41 -7.03
C TYR A 249 -3.95 2.54 -7.88
N SER A 250 -4.66 2.16 -8.94
CA SER A 250 -5.51 3.07 -9.71
C SER A 250 -6.71 3.53 -8.85
N ILE A 251 -7.38 4.60 -9.29
CA ILE A 251 -8.60 5.08 -8.62
C ILE A 251 -9.67 3.99 -8.57
N ASP A 252 -9.85 3.22 -9.64
CA ASP A 252 -10.83 2.13 -9.67
C ASP A 252 -10.49 1.04 -8.65
N GLU A 253 -9.21 0.71 -8.47
CA GLU A 253 -8.75 -0.26 -7.47
C GLU A 253 -8.91 0.29 -6.04
N TRP A 254 -8.60 1.58 -5.82
CA TRP A 254 -8.86 2.25 -4.53
C TRP A 254 -10.34 2.30 -4.21
N ARG A 255 -11.20 2.54 -5.20
CA ARG A 255 -12.66 2.50 -5.04
C ARG A 255 -13.11 1.13 -4.56
N ALA A 256 -12.63 0.05 -5.18
CA ALA A 256 -12.94 -1.30 -4.75
C ALA A 256 -12.49 -1.60 -3.30
N ILE A 257 -11.32 -1.08 -2.88
CA ILE A 257 -10.84 -1.22 -1.50
C ILE A 257 -11.75 -0.45 -0.54
N ILE A 258 -12.11 0.78 -0.86
CA ILE A 258 -12.98 1.64 -0.05
C ILE A 258 -14.37 1.00 0.06
N ASP A 259 -14.93 0.49 -1.02
CA ASP A 259 -16.22 -0.20 -1.04
C ASP A 259 -16.23 -1.41 -0.11
N LEU A 260 -15.19 -2.23 -0.18
CA LEU A 260 -15.11 -3.44 0.65
C LEU A 260 -14.77 -3.12 2.12
N ARG A 261 -13.86 -2.17 2.38
CA ARG A 261 -13.25 -1.98 3.70
C ARG A 261 -13.80 -0.79 4.48
N TYR A 262 -14.40 0.18 3.81
CA TYR A 262 -15.05 1.32 4.46
C TYR A 262 -16.57 1.15 4.47
N TYR A 263 -17.17 0.91 3.31
CA TYR A 263 -18.62 0.77 3.18
C TYR A 263 -19.16 -0.64 3.47
N GLY A 264 -18.35 -1.68 3.33
CA GLY A 264 -18.74 -3.04 3.64
C GLY A 264 -19.73 -3.63 2.67
N THR A 265 -19.52 -3.46 1.36
CA THR A 265 -20.45 -3.94 0.30
C THR A 265 -20.67 -5.44 0.30
N THR A 266 -19.74 -6.24 0.82
CA THR A 266 -19.86 -7.71 0.93
C THR A 266 -20.04 -8.19 2.37
N GLY A 267 -20.20 -7.29 3.34
CA GLY A 267 -20.35 -7.58 4.75
C GLY A 267 -19.63 -6.56 5.63
N LYS A 268 -19.92 -6.55 6.93
CA LYS A 268 -19.34 -5.58 7.87
C LYS A 268 -17.80 -5.73 7.90
N PRO A 269 -17.03 -4.67 7.55
CA PRO A 269 -15.58 -4.71 7.61
C PRO A 269 -15.09 -4.71 9.07
N HIS A 270 -13.89 -5.24 9.30
CA HIS A 270 -13.24 -5.07 10.58
C HIS A 270 -12.90 -3.59 10.81
N GLU A 271 -13.11 -3.09 12.03
CA GLU A 271 -12.98 -1.64 12.31
C GLU A 271 -11.57 -1.08 12.05
N ASN A 272 -10.49 -1.85 12.30
CA ASN A 272 -9.13 -1.41 11.96
C ASN A 272 -8.99 -1.18 10.44
N ALA A 273 -9.51 -2.09 9.61
CA ALA A 273 -9.47 -1.95 8.15
C ALA A 273 -10.34 -0.78 7.68
N LYS A 274 -11.50 -0.56 8.32
CA LYS A 274 -12.37 0.57 8.04
C LYS A 274 -11.70 1.92 8.35
N ILE A 275 -10.95 2.00 9.44
CA ILE A 275 -10.18 3.21 9.80
C ILE A 275 -9.17 3.53 8.69
N ILE A 276 -8.36 2.55 8.26
CA ILE A 276 -7.36 2.76 7.19
C ILE A 276 -8.03 3.15 5.87
N ALA A 277 -9.07 2.42 5.45
CA ALA A 277 -9.79 2.73 4.22
C ALA A 277 -10.46 4.13 4.27
N GLY A 278 -10.93 4.54 5.45
CA GLY A 278 -11.48 5.89 5.67
C GLY A 278 -10.41 6.98 5.55
N MET A 279 -9.20 6.77 6.09
CA MET A 279 -8.08 7.69 5.94
C MET A 279 -7.69 7.84 4.46
N ILE A 280 -7.56 6.73 3.72
CA ILE A 280 -7.23 6.74 2.29
C ILE A 280 -8.34 7.46 1.50
N LYS A 281 -9.62 7.17 1.79
CA LYS A 281 -10.77 7.84 1.19
C LYS A 281 -10.66 9.35 1.35
N ASN A 282 -10.40 9.83 2.57
CA ASN A 282 -10.31 11.26 2.86
C ASN A 282 -9.16 11.94 2.08
N GLU A 283 -7.99 11.29 1.98
CA GLU A 283 -6.88 11.81 1.17
C GLU A 283 -7.24 11.92 -0.31
N LEU A 284 -7.90 10.89 -0.87
CA LEU A 284 -8.33 10.90 -2.27
C LEU A 284 -9.44 11.92 -2.53
N GLU A 285 -10.36 12.14 -1.59
CA GLU A 285 -11.39 13.18 -1.70
C GLU A 285 -10.79 14.61 -1.72
N GLN A 286 -9.70 14.85 -0.98
CA GLN A 286 -8.96 16.12 -1.05
C GLN A 286 -8.31 16.35 -2.43
N LEU A 287 -8.05 15.27 -3.19
CA LEU A 287 -7.55 15.36 -4.57
C LEU A 287 -8.67 15.56 -5.60
N GLY A 288 -9.94 15.61 -5.18
CA GLY A 288 -11.10 15.87 -6.03
C GLY A 288 -11.87 14.64 -6.49
N TYR A 289 -11.60 13.46 -5.92
CA TYR A 289 -12.39 12.26 -6.20
C TYR A 289 -13.64 12.19 -5.32
N ASP A 290 -14.73 11.68 -5.90
CA ASP A 290 -15.96 11.41 -5.16
C ASP A 290 -16.09 9.90 -4.89
N PHE A 291 -16.22 9.55 -3.62
CA PHE A 291 -16.48 8.19 -3.13
C PHE A 291 -17.83 8.11 -2.40
N ALA A 292 -18.69 9.13 -2.50
CA ALA A 292 -20.04 9.04 -1.97
C ALA A 292 -20.75 7.83 -2.60
N LYS A 293 -21.41 6.99 -1.79
CA LYS A 293 -22.31 5.98 -2.31
C LYS A 293 -23.48 6.72 -2.94
N GLU A 294 -23.65 6.61 -4.24
CA GLU A 294 -24.95 6.82 -4.81
C GLU A 294 -25.92 5.86 -4.10
N ASN A 295 -26.96 6.41 -3.49
CA ASN A 295 -28.00 5.62 -2.83
C ASN A 295 -28.61 4.67 -3.90
N ILE A 296 -28.17 3.41 -3.88
CA ILE A 296 -28.81 2.33 -4.65
C ILE A 296 -30.02 1.86 -3.87
#